data_7ff34a2dcf6e2b4087dd4b2da70e84cc
#
_entry.id   7ff34a2dcf6e2b4087dd4b2da70e84cc
#
_cell.length_a   1.000
_cell.length_b   1.000
_cell.length_c   1.000
_cell.angle_alpha   90.00
_cell.angle_beta   90.00
_cell.angle_gamma   90.00
#
_symmetry.space_group_name_H-M   'P 1'
#
loop_
_entity.id
_entity.type
_entity.pdbx_description
1 polymer ?
#
loop_
_entity_poly.entity_id
_entity_poly.type
_entity_poly.pdbx_seq_one_letter_code
_entity_poly.pdbx_strand_id
1 'polypeptide(L)'
;MKKPVIILLHVGYWLVFLLLLFVLYGLSSAAALNNEQDPGVGAGEWFKLMFSTTILPGVICFYTFYFIIFSRFLQKRRIPEFFISVFVASYVAAIIGGGVGSLNYFLGHFFLLDKNLPTVLSMLTFLAFIALLNGVIGLVMRGFI
;
A
#
# COMPACT_ATOMS: atom_id res chain seq x y z
N MET A 1 -15.52 -2.81 22.40
CA MET A 1 -14.79 -4.13 22.35
C MET A 1 -13.62 -4.15 23.34
N LYS A 2 -13.21 -5.36 23.83
CA LYS A 2 -12.03 -5.50 24.71
C LYS A 2 -10.73 -5.23 23.92
N LYS A 3 -9.78 -4.50 24.51
CA LYS A 3 -8.49 -4.15 23.87
C LYS A 3 -7.78 -5.32 23.15
N PRO A 4 -7.75 -6.57 23.71
CA PRO A 4 -7.08 -7.68 23.04
C PRO A 4 -7.74 -8.09 21.71
N VAL A 5 -9.05 -7.92 21.57
CA VAL A 5 -9.75 -8.23 20.30
C VAL A 5 -9.35 -7.26 19.18
N ILE A 6 -9.17 -5.98 19.54
CA ILE A 6 -8.70 -4.96 18.57
C ILE A 6 -7.31 -5.30 18.07
N ILE A 7 -6.39 -5.65 18.97
CA ILE A 7 -5.03 -6.04 18.61
C ILE A 7 -5.04 -7.28 17.72
N LEU A 8 -5.84 -8.29 18.08
CA LEU A 8 -5.97 -9.53 17.31
C LEU A 8 -6.46 -9.27 15.88
N LEU A 9 -7.45 -8.38 15.72
CA LEU A 9 -7.95 -7.99 14.40
C LEU A 9 -6.88 -7.31 13.54
N HIS A 10 -6.09 -6.38 14.12
CA HIS A 10 -4.99 -5.73 13.39
C HIS A 10 -3.90 -6.72 13.00
N VAL A 11 -3.48 -7.56 13.93
CA VAL A 11 -2.48 -8.60 13.65
C VAL A 11 -3.00 -9.59 12.60
N GLY A 12 -4.24 -10.06 12.74
CA GLY A 12 -4.88 -10.96 11.78
C GLY A 12 -4.94 -10.36 10.37
N TYR A 13 -5.36 -9.08 10.25
CA TYR A 13 -5.38 -8.39 8.97
C TYR A 13 -3.99 -8.33 8.32
N TRP A 14 -2.96 -7.92 9.05
CA TRP A 14 -1.61 -7.82 8.50
C TRP A 14 -1.02 -9.18 8.15
N LEU A 15 -1.32 -10.23 8.92
CA LEU A 15 -0.91 -11.60 8.58
C LEU A 15 -1.55 -12.08 7.27
N VAL A 16 -2.86 -11.87 7.10
CA VAL A 16 -3.56 -12.23 5.86
C VAL A 16 -3.02 -11.43 4.67
N PHE A 17 -2.75 -10.13 4.88
CA PHE A 17 -2.18 -9.28 3.85
C PHE A 17 -0.78 -9.73 3.41
N LEU A 18 0.10 -10.07 4.37
CA LEU A 18 1.43 -10.59 4.07
C LEU A 18 1.35 -11.97 3.37
N LEU A 19 0.44 -12.84 3.80
CA LEU A 19 0.22 -14.13 3.17
C LEU A 19 -0.23 -13.97 1.72
N LEU A 20 -1.13 -13.02 1.44
CA LEU A 20 -1.57 -12.70 0.08
C LEU A 20 -0.40 -12.21 -0.79
N LEU A 21 0.47 -11.36 -0.25
CA LEU A 21 1.69 -10.92 -0.97
C LEU A 21 2.63 -12.10 -1.25
N PHE A 22 2.74 -13.06 -0.32
CA PHE A 22 3.55 -14.25 -0.51
C PHE A 22 2.99 -15.16 -1.62
N VAL A 23 1.67 -15.31 -1.69
CA VAL A 23 0.99 -16.04 -2.77
C VAL A 23 1.22 -15.35 -4.12
N LEU A 24 1.12 -14.02 -4.17
CA LEU A 24 1.41 -13.25 -5.38
C LEU A 24 2.86 -13.43 -5.84
N TYR A 25 3.82 -13.48 -4.91
CA TYR A 25 5.20 -13.80 -5.24
C TYR A 25 5.33 -15.20 -5.86
N GLY A 26 4.71 -16.20 -5.25
CA GLY A 26 4.72 -17.57 -5.78
C GLY A 26 4.15 -17.66 -7.20
N LEU A 27 3.03 -16.95 -7.46
CA LEU A 27 2.42 -16.89 -8.78
C LEU A 27 3.33 -16.19 -9.80
N SER A 28 3.95 -15.07 -9.43
CA SER A 28 4.87 -14.34 -10.33
C SER A 28 6.12 -15.16 -10.65
N SER A 29 6.66 -15.86 -9.64
CA SER A 29 7.82 -16.74 -9.82
C SER A 29 7.48 -17.96 -10.71
N ALA A 30 6.31 -18.56 -10.54
CA ALA A 30 5.85 -19.64 -11.40
C ALA A 30 5.63 -19.20 -12.83
N ALA A 31 5.14 -17.98 -13.06
CA ALA A 31 5.01 -17.41 -14.39
C ALA A 31 6.39 -17.14 -15.06
N ALA A 32 7.37 -16.69 -14.28
CA ALA A 32 8.73 -16.46 -14.76
C ALA A 32 9.45 -17.76 -15.16
N LEU A 33 9.23 -18.87 -14.44
CA LEU A 33 9.80 -20.18 -14.78
C LEU A 33 9.32 -20.72 -16.13
N ASN A 34 8.15 -20.28 -16.60
CA ASN A 34 7.62 -20.65 -17.91
C ASN A 34 8.13 -19.75 -19.05
N ASN A 35 8.93 -18.74 -18.74
CA ASN A 35 9.41 -17.75 -19.68
C ASN A 35 10.95 -17.74 -19.68
N GLU A 36 11.57 -18.52 -20.60
CA GLU A 36 13.04 -18.66 -20.66
C GLU A 36 13.80 -17.34 -20.92
N GLN A 37 13.09 -16.30 -21.39
CA GLN A 37 13.70 -14.99 -21.71
C GLN A 37 13.73 -14.01 -20.54
N ASP A 38 13.00 -14.28 -19.45
CA ASP A 38 12.97 -13.39 -18.27
C ASP A 38 13.14 -14.22 -17.00
N PRO A 39 14.35 -14.26 -16.41
CA PRO A 39 14.64 -15.07 -15.24
C PRO A 39 13.87 -14.65 -13.96
N GLY A 40 13.00 -13.66 -14.09
CA GLY A 40 12.21 -13.15 -12.97
C GLY A 40 13.02 -12.35 -11.96
N VAL A 41 12.31 -11.62 -11.12
CA VAL A 41 12.92 -10.82 -10.04
C VAL A 41 13.27 -11.73 -8.87
N GLY A 42 14.49 -11.65 -8.36
CA GLY A 42 14.91 -12.39 -7.19
C GLY A 42 14.03 -12.09 -5.96
N ALA A 43 13.83 -13.08 -5.09
CA ALA A 43 12.95 -12.95 -3.92
C ALA A 43 13.25 -11.70 -3.08
N GLY A 44 14.54 -11.41 -2.83
CA GLY A 44 14.94 -10.24 -2.05
C GLY A 44 14.56 -8.91 -2.70
N GLU A 45 14.73 -8.80 -4.02
CA GLU A 45 14.37 -7.60 -4.78
C GLU A 45 12.85 -7.44 -4.87
N TRP A 46 12.13 -8.54 -5.08
CA TRP A 46 10.68 -8.53 -5.07
C TRP A 46 10.11 -8.05 -3.73
N PHE A 47 10.65 -8.56 -2.61
CA PHE A 47 10.22 -8.10 -1.29
C PHE A 47 10.55 -6.63 -1.03
N LYS A 48 11.71 -6.14 -1.45
CA LYS A 48 12.04 -4.71 -1.35
C LYS A 48 11.06 -3.86 -2.15
N LEU A 49 10.73 -4.30 -3.37
CA LEU A 49 9.75 -3.62 -4.21
C LEU A 49 8.38 -3.61 -3.55
N MET A 50 7.87 -4.75 -3.11
CA MET A 50 6.55 -4.85 -2.45
C MET A 50 6.50 -4.08 -1.13
N PHE A 51 7.58 -4.07 -0.37
CA PHE A 51 7.66 -3.29 0.87
C PHE A 51 7.45 -1.80 0.59
N SER A 52 8.18 -1.25 -0.36
CA SER A 52 8.11 0.18 -0.68
C SER A 52 6.82 0.57 -1.39
N THR A 53 6.34 -0.24 -2.33
CA THR A 53 5.20 0.13 -3.19
C THR A 53 3.84 -0.27 -2.61
N THR A 54 3.77 -1.28 -1.76
CA THR A 54 2.50 -1.85 -1.30
C THR A 54 2.37 -1.80 0.22
N ILE A 55 3.35 -2.34 0.96
CA ILE A 55 3.26 -2.43 2.42
C ILE A 55 3.33 -1.05 3.06
N LEU A 56 4.35 -0.26 2.74
CA LEU A 56 4.57 1.05 3.35
C LEU A 56 3.41 2.03 3.08
N PRO A 57 2.95 2.26 1.83
CA PRO A 57 1.78 3.09 1.58
C PRO A 57 0.50 2.52 2.21
N GLY A 58 0.34 1.20 2.20
CA GLY A 58 -0.78 0.52 2.83
C GLY A 58 -0.86 0.77 4.33
N VAL A 59 0.25 0.63 5.05
CA VAL A 59 0.36 0.91 6.50
C VAL A 59 0.04 2.37 6.80
N ILE A 60 0.65 3.30 6.07
CA ILE A 60 0.43 4.74 6.26
C ILE A 60 -1.05 5.06 6.07
N CYS A 61 -1.66 4.59 4.98
CA CYS A 61 -3.05 4.88 4.65
C CYS A 61 -4.01 4.23 5.64
N PHE A 62 -3.79 2.94 5.98
CA PHE A 62 -4.59 2.21 6.94
C PHE A 62 -4.68 2.94 8.28
N TYR A 63 -3.55 3.31 8.88
CA TYR A 63 -3.55 3.97 10.19
C TYR A 63 -3.99 5.44 10.11
N THR A 64 -3.71 6.14 9.03
CA THR A 64 -4.23 7.50 8.82
C THR A 64 -5.75 7.49 8.75
N PHE A 65 -6.35 6.55 8.03
CA PHE A 65 -7.80 6.43 7.94
C PHE A 65 -8.41 5.97 9.25
N TYR A 66 -7.80 4.98 9.90
CA TYR A 66 -8.26 4.43 11.17
C TYR A 66 -8.28 5.48 12.30
N PHE A 67 -7.20 6.27 12.45
CA PHE A 67 -7.08 7.20 13.58
C PHE A 67 -7.54 8.61 13.25
N ILE A 68 -7.18 9.15 12.10
CA ILE A 68 -7.35 10.57 11.78
C ILE A 68 -8.65 10.79 11.01
N ILE A 69 -8.82 10.13 9.88
CA ILE A 69 -9.94 10.41 8.97
C ILE A 69 -11.27 10.02 9.61
N PHE A 70 -11.34 8.86 10.24
CA PHE A 70 -12.55 8.42 10.92
C PHE A 70 -12.98 9.39 12.03
N SER A 71 -12.07 9.71 12.95
CA SER A 71 -12.39 10.55 14.13
C SER A 71 -12.64 12.01 13.77
N ARG A 72 -11.91 12.54 12.78
CA ARG A 72 -11.94 13.98 12.49
C ARG A 72 -13.06 14.36 11.50
N PHE A 73 -13.36 13.51 10.55
CA PHE A 73 -14.29 13.82 9.45
C PHE A 73 -15.56 12.98 9.50
N LEU A 74 -15.45 11.66 9.62
CA LEU A 74 -16.59 10.77 9.54
C LEU A 74 -17.50 10.92 10.78
N GLN A 75 -16.94 10.94 11.97
CA GLN A 75 -17.72 11.15 13.21
C GLN A 75 -18.39 12.54 13.26
N LYS A 76 -17.77 13.55 12.64
CA LYS A 76 -18.29 14.92 12.59
C LYS A 76 -19.21 15.19 11.41
N ARG A 77 -19.52 14.17 10.61
CA ARG A 77 -20.37 14.26 9.39
C ARG A 77 -19.89 15.30 8.36
N ARG A 78 -18.59 15.55 8.29
CA ARG A 78 -17.97 16.46 7.31
C ARG A 78 -17.66 15.70 6.03
N ILE A 79 -18.69 15.35 5.25
CA ILE A 79 -18.62 14.46 4.10
C ILE A 79 -17.68 14.98 3.00
N PRO A 80 -17.77 16.26 2.54
CA PRO A 80 -16.88 16.73 1.47
C PRO A 80 -15.41 16.76 1.89
N GLU A 81 -15.11 17.20 3.12
CA GLU A 81 -13.76 17.20 3.67
C GLU A 81 -13.20 15.77 3.85
N PHE A 82 -14.08 14.82 4.12
CA PHE A 82 -13.73 13.40 4.21
C PHE A 82 -13.20 12.89 2.87
N PHE A 83 -13.92 13.08 1.75
CA PHE A 83 -13.47 12.62 0.44
C PHE A 83 -12.14 13.25 0.03
N ILE A 84 -11.99 14.56 0.20
CA ILE A 84 -10.73 15.26 -0.10
C ILE A 84 -9.59 14.67 0.72
N SER A 85 -9.78 14.45 2.02
CA SER A 85 -8.75 13.89 2.90
C SER A 85 -8.36 12.46 2.54
N VAL A 86 -9.31 11.64 2.08
CA VAL A 86 -9.08 10.28 1.60
C VAL A 86 -8.16 10.28 0.38
N PHE A 87 -8.46 11.11 -0.62
CA PHE A 87 -7.63 11.21 -1.82
C PHE A 87 -6.24 11.76 -1.50
N VAL A 88 -6.16 12.86 -0.75
CA VAL A 88 -4.88 13.47 -0.38
C VAL A 88 -4.00 12.47 0.39
N ALA A 89 -4.55 11.78 1.39
CA ALA A 89 -3.79 10.81 2.18
C ALA A 89 -3.29 9.63 1.32
N SER A 90 -4.09 9.15 0.38
CA SER A 90 -3.70 8.05 -0.52
C SER A 90 -2.57 8.47 -1.47
N TYR A 91 -2.63 9.66 -2.04
CA TYR A 91 -1.55 10.17 -2.90
C TYR A 91 -0.28 10.48 -2.12
N VAL A 92 -0.38 11.07 -0.92
CA VAL A 92 0.78 11.30 -0.05
C VAL A 92 1.44 9.97 0.32
N ALA A 93 0.68 8.96 0.70
CA ALA A 93 1.21 7.63 0.99
C ALA A 93 1.89 7.00 -0.25
N ALA A 94 1.31 7.14 -1.44
CA ALA A 94 1.91 6.68 -2.69
C ALA A 94 3.23 7.39 -3.03
N ILE A 95 3.30 8.71 -2.82
CA ILE A 95 4.54 9.49 -3.03
C ILE A 95 5.63 9.04 -2.06
N ILE A 96 5.30 8.83 -0.79
CA ILE A 96 6.24 8.33 0.22
C ILE A 96 6.73 6.92 -0.18
N GLY A 97 5.84 6.01 -0.51
CA GLY A 97 6.19 4.65 -0.92
C GLY A 97 7.01 4.62 -2.22
N GLY A 98 6.61 5.39 -3.22
CA GLY A 98 7.36 5.54 -4.47
C GLY A 98 8.74 6.17 -4.25
N GLY A 99 8.85 7.16 -3.35
CA GLY A 99 10.12 7.79 -2.97
C GLY A 99 11.06 6.80 -2.27
N VAL A 100 10.56 6.03 -1.30
CA VAL A 100 11.35 4.98 -0.63
C VAL A 100 11.73 3.88 -1.61
N GLY A 101 10.83 3.50 -2.52
CA GLY A 101 11.13 2.55 -3.60
C GLY A 101 12.26 3.04 -4.50
N SER A 102 12.21 4.30 -4.89
CA SER A 102 13.27 4.94 -5.69
C SER A 102 14.61 4.97 -4.95
N LEU A 103 14.62 5.25 -3.65
CA LEU A 103 15.83 5.24 -2.83
C LEU A 103 16.42 3.84 -2.68
N ASN A 104 15.60 2.82 -2.49
CA ASN A 104 16.05 1.42 -2.43
C ASN A 104 16.57 0.91 -3.77
N TYR A 105 16.04 1.43 -4.88
CA TYR A 105 16.48 1.13 -6.26
C TYR A 105 17.65 2.02 -6.72
N PHE A 106 17.95 3.09 -5.99
CA PHE A 106 19.08 3.98 -6.30
C PHE A 106 20.43 3.29 -6.30
N LEU A 107 20.54 2.15 -5.63
CA LEU A 107 21.70 1.26 -5.72
C LEU A 107 21.72 0.40 -7.00
N GLY A 108 20.69 0.48 -7.86
CA GLY A 108 20.61 -0.31 -9.08
C GLY A 108 19.97 0.37 -10.30
N HIS A 109 18.81 0.99 -10.24
CA HIS A 109 18.14 1.73 -11.33
C HIS A 109 16.96 2.57 -10.82
N PHE A 110 16.83 3.81 -11.30
CA PHE A 110 15.79 4.76 -10.91
C PHE A 110 14.40 4.35 -11.40
N PHE A 111 13.52 3.94 -10.51
CA PHE A 111 12.15 3.53 -10.83
C PHE A 111 11.25 4.69 -11.32
N LEU A 112 11.48 5.93 -10.87
CA LEU A 112 10.63 7.07 -11.20
C LEU A 112 11.29 8.16 -12.06
N LEU A 113 12.62 8.29 -12.03
CA LEU A 113 13.29 9.45 -12.65
C LEU A 113 13.68 9.25 -14.12
N ASP A 114 13.67 8.02 -14.60
CA ASP A 114 14.03 7.70 -15.99
C ASP A 114 12.79 7.48 -16.89
N LYS A 115 11.59 7.80 -16.38
CA LYS A 115 10.32 7.60 -17.10
C LYS A 115 9.62 8.91 -17.38
N ASN A 116 8.94 8.95 -18.52
CA ASN A 116 8.11 10.10 -18.92
C ASN A 116 7.01 10.36 -17.86
N LEU A 117 6.69 11.62 -17.66
CA LEU A 117 5.69 12.10 -16.71
C LEU A 117 4.36 11.32 -16.72
N PRO A 118 3.75 10.93 -17.87
CA PRO A 118 2.53 10.14 -17.88
C PRO A 118 2.70 8.75 -17.24
N THR A 119 3.84 8.10 -17.41
CA THR A 119 4.14 6.80 -16.82
C THR A 119 4.30 6.89 -15.29
N VAL A 120 4.99 7.93 -14.82
CA VAL A 120 5.14 8.20 -13.38
C VAL A 120 3.78 8.46 -12.75
N LEU A 121 2.93 9.26 -13.39
CA LEU A 121 1.60 9.59 -12.89
C LEU A 121 0.70 8.35 -12.83
N SER A 122 0.72 7.49 -13.85
CA SER A 122 -0.06 6.24 -13.86
C SER A 122 0.39 5.29 -12.75
N MET A 123 1.69 5.17 -12.52
CA MET A 123 2.23 4.37 -11.42
C MET A 123 1.82 4.92 -10.05
N LEU A 124 1.95 6.22 -9.82
CA LEU A 124 1.52 6.85 -8.57
C LEU A 124 0.02 6.69 -8.34
N THR A 125 -0.79 6.78 -9.39
CA THR A 125 -2.24 6.55 -9.30
C THR A 125 -2.55 5.11 -8.91
N PHE A 126 -1.84 4.13 -9.48
CA PHE A 126 -1.98 2.72 -9.10
C PHE A 126 -1.58 2.48 -7.64
N LEU A 127 -0.44 3.02 -7.20
CA LEU A 127 0.00 2.93 -5.80
C LEU A 127 -0.99 3.61 -4.84
N ALA A 128 -1.52 4.77 -5.22
CA ALA A 128 -2.54 5.48 -4.45
C ALA A 128 -3.83 4.67 -4.34
N PHE A 129 -4.21 3.95 -5.38
CA PHE A 129 -5.36 3.05 -5.36
C PHE A 129 -5.17 1.88 -4.38
N ILE A 130 -4.00 1.24 -4.39
CA ILE A 130 -3.67 0.18 -3.42
C ILE A 130 -3.68 0.73 -1.98
N ALA A 131 -3.08 1.90 -1.77
CA ALA A 131 -3.07 2.56 -0.47
C ALA A 131 -4.48 2.89 0.00
N LEU A 132 -5.34 3.39 -0.91
CA LEU A 132 -6.74 3.70 -0.63
C LEU A 132 -7.52 2.45 -0.19
N LEU A 133 -7.36 1.32 -0.87
CA LEU A 133 -8.01 0.06 -0.49
C LEU A 133 -7.65 -0.35 0.95
N ASN A 134 -6.37 -0.28 1.32
CA ASN A 134 -5.93 -0.53 2.69
C ASN A 134 -6.52 0.48 3.68
N GLY A 135 -6.61 1.75 3.30
CA GLY A 135 -7.25 2.79 4.11
C GLY A 135 -8.73 2.53 4.35
N VAL A 136 -9.48 2.13 3.31
CA VAL A 136 -10.91 1.78 3.43
C VAL A 136 -11.09 0.61 4.40
N ILE A 137 -10.23 -0.41 4.36
CA ILE A 137 -10.27 -1.51 5.32
C ILE A 137 -10.05 -0.98 6.75
N GLY A 138 -9.11 -0.05 6.94
CA GLY A 138 -8.90 0.62 8.21
C GLY A 138 -10.14 1.36 8.73
N LEU A 139 -10.86 2.07 7.84
CA LEU A 139 -12.15 2.72 8.19
C LEU A 139 -13.22 1.71 8.59
N VAL A 140 -13.36 0.64 7.81
CA VAL A 140 -14.33 -0.43 8.08
C VAL A 140 -14.04 -1.07 9.43
N MET A 141 -12.78 -1.43 9.70
CA MET A 141 -12.37 -1.98 10.98
C MET A 141 -12.67 -1.03 12.13
N ARG A 142 -12.43 0.26 11.97
CA ARG A 142 -12.75 1.27 12.99
C ARG A 142 -14.24 1.43 13.22
N GLY A 143 -15.05 1.31 12.18
CA GLY A 143 -16.51 1.39 12.26
C GLY A 143 -17.15 0.22 13.01
N PHE A 144 -16.50 -0.96 13.01
CA PHE A 144 -16.96 -2.15 13.74
C PHE A 144 -16.51 -2.19 15.21
N ILE A 145 -15.54 -1.38 15.60
CA ILE A 145 -14.98 -1.31 16.95
C ILE A 145 -15.61 -0.19 17.76
#